data_39bc67d337c9e0c986220d3a730bc6da
#
_entry.id   39bc67d337c9e0c986220d3a730bc6da
#
_cell.length_a   1.000
_cell.length_b   1.000
_cell.length_c   1.000
_cell.angle_alpha   90.00
_cell.angle_beta   90.00
_cell.angle_gamma   90.00
#
_symmetry.space_group_name_H-M   'P 1'
#
loop_
_entity.id
_entity.type
_entity.pdbx_description
1 polymer ?
#
loop_
_entity_poly.entity_id
_entity_poly.type
_entity_poly.pdbx_seq_one_letter_code
_entity_poly.pdbx_strand_id
1 'polypeptide(L)'
;MTNEEKPALTREDSSTRGRSERAQREEKILQFWKENKIFEKTLEKNAPKGEFVFYDGPPFATGLPHYGHILAGTIKDVIPRYKTMQGFHVLRRWGWDCHGLPIENLIEKELGLETKKDIEKFGVAEFNKRARESVFRFEKDWKEIIPRTGRWVDMENSYKTMNTGYMESVWWSFKQLYEKKLV
;
A
#
# COMPACT_ATOMS: atom_id res chain seq x y z
N MET A 1 25.50 -41.97 36.44
CA MET A 1 25.37 -41.22 35.18
C MET A 1 23.90 -40.94 35.04
N THR A 2 23.46 -39.77 35.48
CA THR A 2 22.05 -39.32 35.42
C THR A 2 21.84 -38.62 34.09
N ASN A 3 20.98 -39.21 33.24
CA ASN A 3 20.51 -38.59 32.00
C ASN A 3 19.59 -37.42 32.38
N GLU A 4 20.05 -36.21 32.24
CA GLU A 4 19.20 -35.02 32.28
C GLU A 4 18.44 -34.94 30.95
N GLU A 5 17.14 -35.23 30.98
CA GLU A 5 16.22 -34.94 29.89
C GLU A 5 16.12 -33.43 29.70
N LYS A 6 16.53 -32.95 28.50
CA LYS A 6 16.30 -31.57 28.07
C LYS A 6 14.79 -31.30 27.97
N PRO A 7 14.27 -30.22 28.54
CA PRO A 7 12.84 -29.91 28.46
C PRO A 7 12.42 -29.72 27.01
N ALA A 8 11.30 -30.32 26.64
CA ALA A 8 10.70 -30.20 25.31
C ALA A 8 10.29 -28.72 25.08
N LEU A 9 10.78 -28.15 23.99
CA LEU A 9 10.47 -26.79 23.56
C LEU A 9 8.97 -26.64 23.28
N THR A 10 8.32 -25.68 23.96
CA THR A 10 6.90 -25.36 23.74
C THR A 10 6.67 -24.76 22.35
N ARG A 11 5.45 -24.88 21.80
CA ARG A 11 5.08 -24.36 20.45
C ARG A 11 5.38 -22.87 20.24
N GLU A 12 5.42 -22.06 21.29
CA GLU A 12 5.79 -20.64 21.26
C GLU A 12 7.25 -20.42 20.87
N ASP A 13 8.14 -21.31 21.30
CA ASP A 13 9.59 -21.24 21.01
C ASP A 13 9.94 -21.54 19.54
N SER A 14 9.09 -22.28 18.83
CA SER A 14 9.31 -22.60 17.40
C SER A 14 9.00 -21.43 16.46
N SER A 15 8.12 -20.52 16.84
CA SER A 15 7.72 -19.35 16.03
C SER A 15 8.80 -18.25 16.03
N THR A 16 9.68 -18.21 17.03
CA THR A 16 10.77 -17.22 17.18
C THR A 16 12.12 -17.71 16.68
N ARG A 17 12.24 -18.98 16.31
CA ARG A 17 13.48 -19.55 15.81
C ARG A 17 13.93 -18.86 14.54
N GLY A 18 15.09 -18.18 14.60
CA GLY A 18 15.73 -17.50 13.47
C GLY A 18 15.49 -15.99 13.37
N ARG A 19 14.66 -15.40 14.26
CA ARG A 19 14.49 -13.94 14.28
C ARG A 19 15.50 -13.30 15.22
N SER A 20 16.14 -12.21 14.76
CA SER A 20 17.05 -11.43 15.62
C SER A 20 16.28 -10.77 16.77
N GLU A 21 16.95 -10.51 17.90
CA GLU A 21 16.37 -9.77 19.04
C GLU A 21 15.81 -8.40 18.61
N ARG A 22 16.46 -7.76 17.62
CA ARG A 22 15.99 -6.50 17.04
C ARG A 22 14.63 -6.68 16.36
N ALA A 23 14.48 -7.71 15.52
CA ALA A 23 13.21 -8.00 14.85
C ALA A 23 12.09 -8.29 15.85
N GLN A 24 12.36 -9.05 16.90
CA GLN A 24 11.39 -9.33 17.96
C GLN A 24 10.95 -8.06 18.71
N ARG A 25 11.88 -7.15 18.97
CA ARG A 25 11.55 -5.86 19.61
C ARG A 25 10.70 -4.97 18.71
N GLU A 26 11.00 -4.92 17.42
CA GLU A 26 10.22 -4.18 16.44
C GLU A 26 8.77 -4.72 16.34
N GLU A 27 8.60 -6.03 16.33
CA GLU A 27 7.28 -6.67 16.31
C GLU A 27 6.45 -6.34 17.56
N LYS A 28 7.06 -6.32 18.73
CA LYS A 28 6.40 -5.89 19.99
C LYS A 28 5.95 -4.42 19.91
N ILE A 29 6.75 -3.55 19.30
CA ILE A 29 6.39 -2.14 19.09
C ILE A 29 5.22 -2.01 18.12
N LEU A 30 5.23 -2.75 17.00
CA LEU A 30 4.13 -2.76 16.05
C LEU A 30 2.82 -3.26 16.69
N GLN A 31 2.90 -4.30 17.50
CA GLN A 31 1.77 -4.81 18.25
C GLN A 31 1.24 -3.75 19.23
N PHE A 32 2.11 -3.10 19.99
CA PHE A 32 1.73 -2.00 20.89
C PHE A 32 1.03 -0.87 20.14
N TRP A 33 1.54 -0.47 18.97
CA TRP A 33 0.91 0.57 18.15
C TRP A 33 -0.49 0.18 17.69
N LYS A 34 -0.66 -1.07 17.26
CA LYS A 34 -1.95 -1.61 16.82
C LYS A 34 -2.97 -1.66 17.97
N GLU A 35 -2.61 -2.25 19.10
CA GLU A 35 -3.48 -2.40 20.28
C GLU A 35 -3.92 -1.05 20.85
N ASN A 36 -3.02 -0.07 20.83
CA ASN A 36 -3.27 1.27 21.36
C ASN A 36 -3.77 2.28 20.31
N LYS A 37 -3.98 1.86 19.06
CA LYS A 37 -4.44 2.72 17.94
C LYS A 37 -3.59 3.99 17.81
N ILE A 38 -2.25 3.83 17.86
CA ILE A 38 -1.33 4.97 17.90
C ILE A 38 -1.42 5.80 16.62
N PHE A 39 -1.54 5.16 15.46
CA PHE A 39 -1.69 5.86 14.19
C PHE A 39 -2.99 6.69 14.16
N GLU A 40 -4.12 6.07 14.51
CA GLU A 40 -5.44 6.70 14.52
C GLU A 40 -5.46 7.91 15.46
N LYS A 41 -4.89 7.77 16.65
CA LYS A 41 -4.73 8.89 17.60
C LYS A 41 -3.96 10.08 17.01
N THR A 42 -3.04 9.85 16.07
CA THR A 42 -2.32 10.95 15.40
C THR A 42 -3.20 11.71 14.43
N LEU A 43 -4.27 11.10 13.91
CA LEU A 43 -5.25 11.74 13.04
C LEU A 43 -6.32 12.49 13.85
N GLU A 44 -6.60 12.05 15.07
CA GLU A 44 -7.58 12.67 15.97
C GLU A 44 -6.97 13.78 16.84
N LYS A 45 -5.64 13.85 16.89
CA LYS A 45 -4.92 14.81 17.73
C LYS A 45 -5.25 16.25 17.32
N ASN A 46 -5.41 17.14 18.34
CA ASN A 46 -5.53 18.57 18.09
C ASN A 46 -4.36 19.10 17.23
N ALA A 47 -4.70 19.82 16.18
CA ALA A 47 -3.79 20.33 15.18
C ALA A 47 -3.85 21.87 15.10
N PRO A 48 -3.22 22.59 16.05
CA PRO A 48 -3.33 24.05 16.15
C PRO A 48 -2.76 24.79 14.93
N LYS A 49 -1.96 24.12 14.10
CA LYS A 49 -1.41 24.68 12.86
C LYS A 49 -2.23 24.36 11.61
N GLY A 50 -3.39 23.69 11.77
CA GLY A 50 -4.27 23.33 10.66
C GLY A 50 -3.78 22.14 9.84
N GLU A 51 -4.22 22.09 8.59
CA GLU A 51 -3.96 20.98 7.67
C GLU A 51 -2.60 21.12 6.98
N PHE A 52 -1.88 20.00 6.87
CA PHE A 52 -0.75 19.86 5.95
C PHE A 52 -1.12 18.81 4.89
N VAL A 53 -1.42 19.27 3.69
CA VAL A 53 -1.78 18.40 2.58
C VAL A 53 -0.55 17.68 2.06
N PHE A 54 -0.60 16.36 2.05
CA PHE A 54 0.48 15.50 1.59
C PHE A 54 -0.05 14.52 0.53
N TYR A 55 0.38 14.69 -0.71
CA TYR A 55 0.05 13.78 -1.79
C TYR A 55 1.02 12.61 -1.84
N ASP A 56 0.48 11.41 -1.98
CA ASP A 56 1.24 10.18 -2.15
C ASP A 56 0.96 9.58 -3.54
N GLY A 57 2.01 9.34 -4.33
CA GLY A 57 1.89 8.63 -5.60
C GLY A 57 1.61 7.15 -5.36
N PRO A 58 0.49 6.62 -5.91
CA PRO A 58 0.09 5.24 -5.66
C PRO A 58 1.02 4.25 -6.41
N PRO A 59 1.42 3.14 -5.78
CA PRO A 59 2.11 2.06 -6.48
C PRO A 59 1.15 1.22 -7.30
N PHE A 60 1.70 0.54 -8.33
CA PHE A 60 1.02 -0.58 -8.96
C PHE A 60 1.05 -1.82 -8.07
N ALA A 61 -0.06 -2.55 -8.01
CA ALA A 61 -0.14 -3.83 -7.30
C ALA A 61 0.18 -5.02 -8.23
N THR A 62 1.18 -4.89 -9.11
CA THR A 62 1.58 -5.91 -10.08
C THR A 62 2.56 -6.95 -9.54
N GLY A 63 2.97 -6.81 -8.29
CA GLY A 63 3.91 -7.70 -7.61
C GLY A 63 4.13 -7.30 -6.15
N LEU A 64 5.05 -7.97 -5.50
CA LEU A 64 5.44 -7.65 -4.12
C LEU A 64 6.23 -6.32 -4.05
N PRO A 65 6.21 -5.63 -2.89
CA PRO A 65 7.06 -4.47 -2.68
C PRO A 65 8.55 -4.82 -2.85
N HIS A 66 9.27 -3.99 -3.57
CA HIS A 66 10.73 -4.08 -3.69
C HIS A 66 11.40 -2.93 -2.90
N TYR A 67 12.73 -2.95 -2.81
CA TYR A 67 13.51 -1.96 -2.04
C TYR A 67 13.21 -0.50 -2.43
N GLY A 68 12.94 -0.22 -3.71
CA GLY A 68 12.55 1.12 -4.16
C GLY A 68 11.24 1.59 -3.52
N HIS A 69 10.26 0.69 -3.38
CA HIS A 69 9.01 1.00 -2.68
C HIS A 69 9.24 1.24 -1.18
N ILE A 70 10.12 0.47 -0.54
CA ILE A 70 10.45 0.63 0.88
C ILE A 70 11.16 1.95 1.12
N LEU A 71 12.15 2.31 0.28
CA LEU A 71 12.87 3.58 0.36
C LEU A 71 11.92 4.78 0.20
N ALA A 72 11.14 4.78 -0.89
CA ALA A 72 10.14 5.83 -1.12
C ALA A 72 9.12 5.90 0.04
N GLY A 73 8.65 4.73 0.52
CA GLY A 73 7.73 4.62 1.65
C GLY A 73 8.29 5.22 2.94
N THR A 74 9.57 5.03 3.21
CA THR A 74 10.25 5.61 4.37
C THR A 74 10.27 7.14 4.30
N ILE A 75 10.62 7.71 3.15
CA ILE A 75 10.62 9.17 2.95
C ILE A 75 9.19 9.72 3.09
N LYS A 76 8.22 9.06 2.48
CA LYS A 76 6.80 9.41 2.57
C LYS A 76 6.21 9.29 3.98
N ASP A 77 6.81 8.50 4.86
CA ASP A 77 6.41 8.38 6.26
C ASP A 77 7.05 9.44 7.16
N VAL A 78 8.33 9.75 6.96
CA VAL A 78 9.07 10.72 7.78
C VAL A 78 8.45 12.11 7.73
N ILE A 79 8.09 12.61 6.55
CA ILE A 79 7.55 13.96 6.37
C ILE A 79 6.22 14.14 7.10
N PRO A 80 5.19 13.28 6.92
CA PRO A 80 3.93 13.36 7.65
C PRO A 80 4.10 13.23 9.16
N ARG A 81 4.95 12.33 9.64
CA ARG A 81 5.25 12.22 11.08
C ARG A 81 5.83 13.49 11.64
N TYR A 82 6.82 14.05 10.96
CA TYR A 82 7.45 15.32 11.37
C TYR A 82 6.43 16.45 11.42
N LYS A 83 5.59 16.59 10.40
CA LYS A 83 4.53 17.60 10.37
C LYS A 83 3.49 17.40 11.47
N THR A 84 3.11 16.16 11.76
CA THR A 84 2.22 15.85 12.88
C THR A 84 2.85 16.24 14.23
N MET A 85 4.14 15.99 14.42
CA MET A 85 4.86 16.44 15.63
C MET A 85 4.94 17.96 15.73
N GLN A 86 4.96 18.67 14.60
CA GLN A 86 4.92 20.12 14.58
C GLN A 86 3.54 20.73 14.86
N GLY A 87 2.49 19.91 15.01
CA GLY A 87 1.13 20.36 15.32
C GLY A 87 0.22 20.55 14.10
N PHE A 88 0.56 19.93 12.96
CA PHE A 88 -0.32 19.85 11.80
C PHE A 88 -1.17 18.57 11.84
N HIS A 89 -2.37 18.64 11.30
CA HIS A 89 -3.12 17.46 10.87
C HIS A 89 -2.63 17.04 9.49
N VAL A 90 -2.32 15.74 9.33
CA VAL A 90 -1.83 15.18 8.06
C VAL A 90 -2.60 13.93 7.74
N LEU A 91 -3.54 14.02 6.79
CA LEU A 91 -4.24 12.85 6.28
C LEU A 91 -3.26 11.99 5.46
N ARG A 92 -3.17 10.70 5.81
CA ARG A 92 -2.27 9.72 5.18
C ARG A 92 -3.11 8.59 4.63
N ARG A 93 -3.46 8.68 3.36
CA ARG A 93 -4.27 7.68 2.67
C ARG A 93 -3.44 6.93 1.65
N TRP A 94 -3.55 5.62 1.68
CA TRP A 94 -2.96 4.77 0.66
C TRP A 94 -3.72 4.88 -0.66
N GLY A 95 -3.02 4.63 -1.76
CA GLY A 95 -3.63 4.54 -3.09
C GLY A 95 -3.06 3.37 -3.87
N TRP A 96 -3.81 2.93 -4.89
CA TRP A 96 -3.41 1.92 -5.84
C TRP A 96 -3.50 2.49 -7.26
N ASP A 97 -2.40 2.38 -8.02
CA ASP A 97 -2.41 2.65 -9.45
C ASP A 97 -2.91 1.39 -10.18
N CYS A 98 -4.00 1.55 -10.91
CA CYS A 98 -4.74 0.41 -11.46
C CYS A 98 -4.84 0.44 -12.99
N HIS A 99 -4.16 1.38 -13.67
CA HIS A 99 -4.29 1.59 -15.11
C HIS A 99 -2.96 1.45 -15.83
N GLY A 100 -3.07 1.27 -17.18
CA GLY A 100 -1.96 1.37 -18.12
C GLY A 100 -1.16 0.09 -18.30
N LEU A 101 -0.07 0.23 -19.03
CA LEU A 101 0.77 -0.86 -19.51
C LEU A 101 1.22 -1.88 -18.45
N PRO A 102 1.56 -1.51 -17.21
CA PRO A 102 1.99 -2.52 -16.23
C PRO A 102 0.92 -3.58 -15.93
N ILE A 103 -0.35 -3.17 -15.87
CA ILE A 103 -1.47 -4.09 -15.64
C ILE A 103 -1.82 -4.83 -16.94
N GLU A 104 -1.90 -4.11 -18.05
CA GLU A 104 -2.24 -4.69 -19.36
C GLU A 104 -1.21 -5.75 -19.78
N ASN A 105 0.08 -5.45 -19.73
CA ASN A 105 1.15 -6.39 -20.07
C ASN A 105 1.15 -7.64 -19.16
N LEU A 106 0.77 -7.50 -17.88
CA LEU A 106 0.64 -8.65 -17.00
C LEU A 106 -0.46 -9.59 -17.50
N ILE A 107 -1.62 -9.05 -17.84
CA ILE A 107 -2.77 -9.83 -18.32
C ILE A 107 -2.54 -10.39 -19.73
N GLU A 108 -1.95 -9.61 -20.64
CA GLU A 108 -1.56 -10.09 -21.98
C GLU A 108 -0.67 -11.34 -21.87
N LYS A 109 0.36 -11.29 -21.02
CA LYS A 109 1.27 -12.43 -20.80
C LYS A 109 0.56 -13.63 -20.19
N GLU A 110 -0.33 -13.42 -19.21
CA GLU A 110 -1.08 -14.50 -18.57
C GLU A 110 -2.05 -15.19 -19.52
N LEU A 111 -2.63 -14.44 -20.46
CA LEU A 111 -3.58 -14.94 -21.45
C LEU A 111 -2.94 -15.39 -22.76
N GLY A 112 -1.63 -15.15 -22.94
CA GLY A 112 -0.92 -15.45 -24.19
C GLY A 112 -1.37 -14.58 -25.36
N LEU A 113 -1.77 -13.33 -25.11
CA LEU A 113 -2.18 -12.37 -26.12
C LEU A 113 -0.97 -11.53 -26.55
N GLU A 114 -0.68 -11.50 -27.85
CA GLU A 114 0.50 -10.80 -28.36
C GLU A 114 0.16 -9.50 -29.09
N THR A 115 -1.07 -9.38 -29.58
CA THR A 115 -1.49 -8.24 -30.39
C THR A 115 -2.80 -7.64 -29.91
N LYS A 116 -3.02 -6.37 -30.25
CA LYS A 116 -4.31 -5.70 -30.00
C LYS A 116 -5.50 -6.46 -30.59
N LYS A 117 -5.30 -7.09 -31.76
CA LYS A 117 -6.35 -7.90 -32.42
C LYS A 117 -6.70 -9.14 -31.60
N ASP A 118 -5.76 -9.71 -30.85
CA ASP A 118 -6.04 -10.84 -29.99
C ASP A 118 -6.87 -10.41 -28.78
N ILE A 119 -6.62 -9.22 -28.23
CA ILE A 119 -7.44 -8.62 -27.18
C ILE A 119 -8.88 -8.38 -27.68
N GLU A 120 -9.02 -7.84 -28.90
CA GLU A 120 -10.33 -7.61 -29.53
C GLU A 120 -11.11 -8.91 -29.73
N LYS A 121 -10.43 -9.99 -30.16
CA LYS A 121 -11.03 -11.33 -30.31
C LYS A 121 -11.38 -11.98 -28.96
N PHE A 122 -10.52 -11.81 -27.96
CA PHE A 122 -10.76 -12.30 -26.59
C PHE A 122 -11.96 -11.57 -25.96
N GLY A 123 -12.16 -10.33 -26.33
CA GLY A 123 -13.22 -9.46 -25.83
C GLY A 123 -12.71 -8.43 -24.81
N VAL A 124 -12.80 -7.16 -25.17
CA VAL A 124 -12.32 -6.03 -24.34
C VAL A 124 -12.93 -6.04 -22.94
N ALA A 125 -14.22 -6.37 -22.83
CA ALA A 125 -14.91 -6.41 -21.53
C ALA A 125 -14.32 -7.48 -20.60
N GLU A 126 -14.05 -8.68 -21.11
CA GLU A 126 -13.47 -9.78 -20.32
C GLU A 126 -12.00 -9.48 -19.99
N PHE A 127 -11.25 -8.89 -20.93
CA PHE A 127 -9.88 -8.43 -20.67
C PHE A 127 -9.85 -7.40 -19.52
N ASN A 128 -10.71 -6.40 -19.57
CA ASN A 128 -10.80 -5.38 -18.50
C ASN A 128 -11.24 -5.98 -17.16
N LYS A 129 -12.11 -6.98 -17.18
CA LYS A 129 -12.50 -7.71 -15.97
C LYS A 129 -11.30 -8.43 -15.35
N ARG A 130 -10.50 -9.14 -16.14
CA ARG A 130 -9.27 -9.81 -15.71
C ARG A 130 -8.26 -8.82 -15.14
N ALA A 131 -8.07 -7.70 -15.84
CA ALA A 131 -7.19 -6.63 -15.38
C ALA A 131 -7.64 -6.08 -14.01
N ARG A 132 -8.92 -5.82 -13.83
CA ARG A 132 -9.49 -5.36 -12.55
C ARG A 132 -9.28 -6.37 -11.42
N GLU A 133 -9.51 -7.65 -11.68
CA GLU A 133 -9.32 -8.71 -10.69
C GLU A 133 -7.85 -8.87 -10.28
N SER A 134 -6.91 -8.66 -11.21
CA SER A 134 -5.47 -8.79 -10.96
C SER A 134 -4.94 -7.77 -9.97
N VAL A 135 -5.52 -6.55 -9.93
CA VAL A 135 -5.09 -5.47 -9.02
C VAL A 135 -5.15 -5.90 -7.55
N PHE A 136 -6.10 -6.77 -7.18
CA PHE A 136 -6.28 -7.20 -5.79
C PHE A 136 -5.40 -8.39 -5.39
N ARG A 137 -4.71 -9.02 -6.34
CA ARG A 137 -3.94 -10.26 -6.10
C ARG A 137 -2.87 -10.09 -5.02
N PHE A 138 -2.16 -8.96 -5.03
CA PHE A 138 -1.07 -8.68 -4.10
C PHE A 138 -1.46 -7.75 -2.94
N GLU A 139 -2.70 -7.27 -2.89
CA GLU A 139 -3.15 -6.30 -1.87
C GLU A 139 -2.92 -6.84 -0.45
N LYS A 140 -3.17 -8.14 -0.22
CA LYS A 140 -2.98 -8.78 1.08
C LYS A 140 -1.51 -8.72 1.51
N ASP A 141 -0.59 -9.09 0.62
CA ASP A 141 0.85 -9.10 0.92
C ASP A 141 1.36 -7.69 1.24
N TRP A 142 0.90 -6.69 0.48
CA TRP A 142 1.23 -5.28 0.75
C TRP A 142 0.71 -4.83 2.11
N LYS A 143 -0.50 -5.23 2.50
CA LYS A 143 -1.08 -4.92 3.82
C LYS A 143 -0.32 -5.56 4.98
N GLU A 144 0.44 -6.61 4.74
CA GLU A 144 1.34 -7.23 5.72
C GLU A 144 2.72 -6.56 5.72
N ILE A 145 3.30 -6.31 4.54
CA ILE A 145 4.68 -5.82 4.40
C ILE A 145 4.79 -4.34 4.79
N ILE A 146 3.90 -3.47 4.32
CA ILE A 146 4.00 -2.02 4.56
C ILE A 146 3.94 -1.68 6.05
N PRO A 147 2.98 -2.17 6.85
CA PRO A 147 2.99 -1.95 8.30
C PRO A 147 4.24 -2.53 8.97
N ARG A 148 4.78 -3.66 8.46
CA ARG A 148 6.01 -4.25 9.00
C ARG A 148 7.23 -3.33 8.85
N THR A 149 7.24 -2.43 7.86
CA THR A 149 8.26 -1.39 7.74
C THR A 149 8.09 -0.25 8.74
N GLY A 150 7.04 -0.26 9.54
CA GLY A 150 6.70 0.80 10.50
C GLY A 150 5.99 2.00 9.90
N ARG A 151 5.59 1.96 8.64
CA ARG A 151 4.89 3.06 7.97
C ARG A 151 3.48 3.26 8.52
N TRP A 152 3.12 4.51 8.80
CA TRP A 152 1.79 4.93 9.24
C TRP A 152 0.98 5.47 8.07
N VAL A 153 0.06 4.68 7.56
CA VAL A 153 -0.81 5.04 6.44
C VAL A 153 -2.11 4.25 6.49
N ASP A 154 -3.22 4.89 6.17
CA ASP A 154 -4.53 4.24 6.09
C ASP A 154 -4.64 3.43 4.78
N MET A 155 -4.46 2.12 4.89
CA MET A 155 -4.61 1.18 3.78
C MET A 155 -6.03 0.65 3.64
N GLU A 156 -6.86 0.72 4.70
CA GLU A 156 -8.22 0.21 4.67
C GLU A 156 -9.14 1.10 3.83
N ASN A 157 -8.98 2.42 3.96
CA ASN A 157 -9.72 3.39 3.16
C ASN A 157 -8.93 3.83 1.91
N SER A 158 -8.14 2.90 1.33
CA SER A 158 -7.35 3.19 0.15
C SER A 158 -8.21 3.59 -1.05
N TYR A 159 -7.74 4.58 -1.83
CA TYR A 159 -8.34 4.87 -3.13
C TYR A 159 -7.73 3.99 -4.23
N LYS A 160 -8.48 3.79 -5.30
CA LYS A 160 -8.04 3.07 -6.49
C LYS A 160 -8.29 3.94 -7.71
N THR A 161 -7.28 4.11 -8.57
CA THR A 161 -7.41 4.98 -9.76
C THR A 161 -8.50 4.50 -10.71
N MET A 162 -8.89 3.22 -10.63
CA MET A 162 -10.02 2.65 -11.39
C MET A 162 -11.40 2.94 -10.81
N ASN A 163 -11.50 3.59 -9.65
CA ASN A 163 -12.81 3.96 -9.09
C ASN A 163 -13.43 5.11 -9.88
N THR A 164 -14.74 5.05 -10.10
CA THR A 164 -15.49 6.04 -10.89
C THR A 164 -15.26 7.47 -10.39
N GLY A 165 -15.36 7.71 -9.07
CA GLY A 165 -15.14 9.04 -8.50
C GLY A 165 -13.72 9.57 -8.71
N TYR A 166 -12.70 8.68 -8.75
CA TYR A 166 -11.34 9.09 -9.11
C TYR A 166 -11.27 9.49 -10.60
N MET A 167 -11.82 8.67 -11.49
CA MET A 167 -11.86 8.96 -12.92
C MET A 167 -12.61 10.25 -13.24
N GLU A 168 -13.75 10.51 -12.58
CA GLU A 168 -14.49 11.78 -12.70
C GLU A 168 -13.63 12.97 -12.31
N SER A 169 -12.87 12.88 -11.23
CA SER A 169 -11.96 13.96 -10.79
C SER A 169 -10.85 14.24 -11.81
N VAL A 170 -10.30 13.19 -12.43
CA VAL A 170 -9.30 13.33 -13.50
C VAL A 170 -9.91 14.00 -14.72
N TRP A 171 -11.10 13.56 -15.17
CA TRP A 171 -11.80 14.17 -16.29
C TRP A 171 -12.20 15.60 -16.02
N TRP A 172 -12.62 15.91 -14.80
CA TRP A 172 -12.92 17.28 -14.40
C TRP A 172 -11.66 18.17 -14.49
N SER A 173 -10.54 17.70 -13.98
CA SER A 173 -9.27 18.42 -14.07
C SER A 173 -8.84 18.66 -15.52
N PHE A 174 -8.94 17.64 -16.38
CA PHE A 174 -8.66 17.76 -17.81
C PHE A 174 -9.56 18.80 -18.47
N LYS A 175 -10.88 18.76 -18.18
CA LYS A 175 -11.84 19.76 -18.68
C LYS A 175 -11.44 21.19 -18.29
N GLN A 176 -11.03 21.43 -17.03
CA GLN A 176 -10.58 22.74 -16.58
C GLN A 176 -9.36 23.25 -17.36
N LEU A 177 -8.41 22.35 -17.66
CA LEU A 177 -7.24 22.70 -18.46
C LEU A 177 -7.62 22.99 -19.93
N TYR A 178 -8.48 22.17 -20.51
CA TYR A 178 -8.99 22.37 -21.87
C TYR A 178 -9.72 23.70 -22.04
N GLU A 179 -10.64 24.04 -21.14
CA GLU A 179 -11.37 25.30 -21.15
C GLU A 179 -10.44 26.53 -21.05
N LYS A 180 -9.30 26.38 -20.36
CA LYS A 180 -8.23 27.38 -20.26
C LYS A 180 -7.29 27.39 -21.46
N LYS A 181 -7.50 26.55 -22.47
CA LYS A 181 -6.62 26.39 -23.63
C LYS A 181 -5.16 26.02 -23.28
N LEU A 182 -4.99 25.23 -22.25
CA LEU A 182 -3.71 24.71 -21.80
C LEU A 182 -3.46 23.26 -22.28
N VAL A 183 -4.43 22.68 -22.96
CA VAL A 183 -4.40 21.38 -23.62
C VAL A 183 -4.97 21.56 -25.02
#